data_505d76e8aaca8eb28fdeab4cee1167b6
#
_entry.id   505d76e8aaca8eb28fdeab4cee1167b6
#
_cell.length_a   1.000
_cell.length_b   1.000
_cell.length_c   1.000
_cell.angle_alpha   90.00
_cell.angle_beta   90.00
_cell.angle_gamma   90.00
#
_symmetry.space_group_name_H-M   'P 1'
#
loop_
_entity.id
_entity.type
_entity.pdbx_description
1 polymer ?
#
loop_
_entity_poly.entity_id
_entity_poly.type
_entity_poly.pdbx_seq_one_letter_code
_entity_poly.pdbx_strand_id
1 'polypeptide(L)'
;MGQQITAVSFEADGVQIATVQLRQDGLTVERVLSLQADEFEAFLAHDTTNGYLVAVNPADAIFETIQIPPVDTKLEPTLVRSEAARLHPELGPFSCSYRTLGDLPVDGRVLRKIACCLITHDTLQATLEPFIRHNRTVRQMVATPHILAALVDEQLTDTSEPVLCAHDDGHSKTLFLLDNGAVKFSRTIGSNGYGWDPLDRQNITMTLDYCFQSLRIRATRVLVLNSLQEDDPDQPPPRLERFATPALLGNIQPETVQTAMVPLALALYRFNDRNDLLPADYCNERLKQRLFHIGSIVFAVVALCMLVLTASQFFSISRAKTAITNLRSQETGLTATVQSYRQALAERDRLQPLATSWNSLFAAPDVPQTLTALHQVSVTGINLTTLTLKREKDAMQLTVAGTVQANGFAQTQQRFETYLAALTAIPGLQTTRSQLDPKGQLFTLEAVYKP
;
A
#
# COMPACT_ATOMS: atom_id res chain seq x y z
N MET A 1 21.23 7.43 -0.68
CA MET A 1 21.66 6.09 -0.20
C MET A 1 21.76 5.19 -1.41
N GLY A 2 22.90 4.50 -1.63
CA GLY A 2 23.06 3.55 -2.72
C GLY A 2 22.23 2.28 -2.47
N GLN A 3 21.76 1.65 -3.52
CA GLN A 3 21.06 0.35 -3.42
C GLN A 3 22.11 -0.74 -3.23
N GLN A 4 22.01 -1.50 -2.15
CA GLN A 4 22.82 -2.71 -1.95
C GLN A 4 22.26 -3.84 -2.78
N ILE A 5 23.13 -4.52 -3.53
CA ILE A 5 22.81 -5.63 -4.42
C ILE A 5 23.74 -6.78 -4.06
N THR A 6 23.18 -7.98 -3.88
CA THR A 6 23.96 -9.22 -3.77
C THR A 6 23.71 -10.04 -5.03
N ALA A 7 24.75 -10.20 -5.82
CA ALA A 7 24.77 -10.95 -7.06
C ALA A 7 25.51 -12.26 -6.85
N VAL A 8 24.96 -13.35 -7.37
CA VAL A 8 25.47 -14.71 -7.26
C VAL A 8 25.60 -15.30 -8.65
N SER A 9 26.73 -15.87 -8.99
CA SER A 9 26.90 -16.66 -10.21
C SER A 9 27.27 -18.10 -9.87
N PHE A 10 26.61 -19.02 -10.55
CA PHE A 10 26.92 -20.45 -10.50
C PHE A 10 27.86 -20.78 -11.64
N GLU A 11 29.10 -21.11 -11.27
CA GLU A 11 30.16 -21.52 -12.19
C GLU A 11 30.37 -23.04 -12.11
N ALA A 12 31.26 -23.58 -12.98
CA ALA A 12 31.46 -25.03 -13.08
C ALA A 12 31.84 -25.70 -11.75
N ASP A 13 32.70 -25.08 -10.95
CA ASP A 13 33.25 -25.69 -9.71
C ASP A 13 32.91 -24.88 -8.45
N GLY A 14 31.93 -23.98 -8.49
CA GLY A 14 31.60 -23.23 -7.31
C GLY A 14 30.63 -22.07 -7.55
N VAL A 15 30.47 -21.28 -6.53
CA VAL A 15 29.55 -20.13 -6.52
C VAL A 15 30.34 -18.87 -6.21
N GLN A 16 30.25 -17.88 -7.08
CA GLN A 16 30.82 -16.57 -6.84
C GLN A 16 29.74 -15.60 -6.36
N ILE A 17 30.08 -14.80 -5.37
CA ILE A 17 29.15 -13.84 -4.78
C ILE A 17 29.82 -12.46 -4.77
N ALA A 18 29.13 -11.45 -5.23
CA ALA A 18 29.52 -10.06 -5.05
C ALA A 18 28.41 -9.28 -4.35
N THR A 19 28.75 -8.65 -3.24
CA THR A 19 27.88 -7.66 -2.59
C THR A 19 28.40 -6.30 -2.92
N VAL A 20 27.57 -5.50 -3.54
CA VAL A 20 27.97 -4.18 -4.08
C VAL A 20 26.95 -3.11 -3.73
N GLN A 21 27.41 -1.87 -3.65
CA GLN A 21 26.57 -0.67 -3.59
C GLN A 21 26.61 0.02 -4.95
N LEU A 22 25.45 0.15 -5.58
CA LEU A 22 25.29 0.93 -6.79
C LEU A 22 25.12 2.40 -6.43
N ARG A 23 26.02 3.26 -6.91
CA ARG A 23 26.00 4.72 -6.75
C ARG A 23 25.90 5.38 -8.13
N GLN A 24 25.61 6.69 -8.15
CA GLN A 24 25.55 7.44 -9.40
C GLN A 24 26.89 7.45 -10.16
N ASP A 25 27.99 7.37 -9.44
CA ASP A 25 29.36 7.51 -9.96
C ASP A 25 30.03 6.15 -10.25
N GLY A 26 29.30 5.02 -10.09
CA GLY A 26 29.84 3.69 -10.32
C GLY A 26 29.42 2.67 -9.25
N LEU A 27 30.15 1.55 -9.25
CA LEU A 27 29.90 0.41 -8.39
C LEU A 27 30.99 0.36 -7.29
N THR A 28 30.57 0.26 -6.04
CA THR A 28 31.46 0.04 -4.90
C THR A 28 31.30 -1.40 -4.41
N VAL A 29 32.36 -2.17 -4.46
CA VAL A 29 32.39 -3.56 -3.99
C VAL A 29 32.57 -3.57 -2.48
N GLU A 30 31.63 -4.16 -1.77
CA GLU A 30 31.71 -4.39 -0.32
C GLU A 30 32.37 -5.72 0.00
N ARG A 31 32.02 -6.75 -0.77
CA ARG A 31 32.49 -8.12 -0.50
C ARG A 31 32.46 -8.92 -1.78
N VAL A 32 33.48 -9.72 -2.00
CA VAL A 32 33.54 -10.79 -3.01
C VAL A 32 33.92 -12.09 -2.34
N LEU A 33 33.23 -13.16 -2.68
CA LEU A 33 33.49 -14.51 -2.20
C LEU A 33 33.46 -15.47 -3.36
N SER A 34 34.34 -16.49 -3.28
CA SER A 34 34.25 -17.71 -4.09
C SER A 34 34.10 -18.87 -3.15
N LEU A 35 33.01 -19.61 -3.27
CA LEU A 35 32.57 -20.63 -2.34
C LEU A 35 32.34 -21.94 -3.07
N GLN A 36 32.63 -23.05 -2.40
CA GLN A 36 32.17 -24.36 -2.84
C GLN A 36 30.67 -24.53 -2.51
N ALA A 37 30.03 -25.57 -3.05
CA ALA A 37 28.58 -25.77 -2.91
C ALA A 37 28.12 -25.90 -1.44
N ASP A 38 28.88 -26.61 -0.61
CA ASP A 38 28.60 -26.76 0.82
C ASP A 38 28.84 -25.45 1.62
N GLU A 39 29.89 -24.73 1.28
CA GLU A 39 30.16 -23.38 1.85
C GLU A 39 29.06 -22.37 1.48
N PHE A 40 28.51 -22.49 0.27
CA PHE A 40 27.42 -21.65 -0.18
C PHE A 40 26.15 -21.90 0.62
N GLU A 41 25.82 -23.15 0.92
CA GLU A 41 24.68 -23.45 1.81
C GLU A 41 24.90 -22.88 3.23
N ALA A 42 26.11 -23.02 3.77
CA ALA A 42 26.44 -22.41 5.06
C ALA A 42 26.36 -20.88 5.03
N PHE A 43 26.79 -20.27 3.94
CA PHE A 43 26.63 -18.81 3.71
C PHE A 43 25.15 -18.43 3.72
N LEU A 44 24.29 -19.08 2.95
CA LEU A 44 22.87 -18.80 2.90
C LEU A 44 22.15 -18.93 4.24
N ALA A 45 22.60 -19.86 5.09
CA ALA A 45 22.03 -20.05 6.43
C ALA A 45 22.23 -18.82 7.33
N HIS A 46 23.37 -18.12 7.20
CA HIS A 46 23.74 -17.01 8.06
C HIS A 46 23.54 -15.63 7.45
N ASP A 47 23.44 -15.54 6.12
CA ASP A 47 23.27 -14.25 5.42
C ASP A 47 21.88 -13.64 5.65
N THR A 48 21.80 -12.33 5.80
CA THR A 48 20.57 -11.58 6.07
C THR A 48 20.03 -10.83 4.85
N THR A 49 20.63 -11.05 3.69
CA THR A 49 20.24 -10.40 2.43
C THR A 49 18.78 -10.71 2.06
N ASN A 50 18.03 -9.68 1.73
CA ASN A 50 16.60 -9.78 1.39
C ASN A 50 16.30 -10.18 -0.06
N GLY A 51 17.33 -10.46 -0.84
CA GLY A 51 17.10 -10.89 -2.23
C GLY A 51 18.35 -10.87 -3.07
N TYR A 52 18.51 -11.93 -3.84
CA TYR A 52 19.67 -12.21 -4.67
C TYR A 52 19.35 -12.03 -6.14
N LEU A 53 20.30 -11.51 -6.89
CA LEU A 53 20.33 -11.63 -8.34
C LEU A 53 21.17 -12.88 -8.66
N VAL A 54 20.73 -13.70 -9.60
CA VAL A 54 21.38 -14.97 -9.90
C VAL A 54 21.75 -15.06 -11.36
N ALA A 55 23.00 -15.36 -11.65
CA ALA A 55 23.49 -15.75 -12.98
C ALA A 55 23.61 -17.29 -13.04
N VAL A 56 23.18 -17.86 -14.17
CA VAL A 56 23.26 -19.30 -14.41
C VAL A 56 23.94 -19.56 -15.74
N ASN A 57 24.76 -20.59 -15.78
CA ASN A 57 25.48 -21.01 -16.99
C ASN A 57 25.33 -22.52 -17.24
N PRO A 58 24.10 -23.04 -17.39
CA PRO A 58 23.91 -24.45 -17.59
C PRO A 58 24.35 -24.89 -18.99
N ALA A 59 24.95 -26.08 -19.08
CA ALA A 59 25.45 -26.63 -20.33
C ALA A 59 24.33 -27.01 -21.32
N ASP A 60 23.10 -27.20 -20.83
CA ASP A 60 21.90 -27.54 -21.59
C ASP A 60 21.09 -26.31 -22.03
N ALA A 61 21.58 -25.10 -21.78
CA ALA A 61 20.94 -23.89 -22.28
C ALA A 61 20.91 -23.84 -23.81
N ILE A 62 19.74 -23.62 -24.39
CA ILE A 62 19.55 -23.49 -25.83
C ILE A 62 19.43 -22.01 -26.20
N PHE A 63 20.30 -21.57 -27.08
CA PHE A 63 20.27 -20.22 -27.67
C PHE A 63 19.77 -20.31 -29.10
N GLU A 64 18.62 -19.72 -29.39
CA GLU A 64 18.00 -19.81 -30.69
C GLU A 64 17.41 -18.49 -31.17
N THR A 65 17.22 -18.37 -32.47
CA THR A 65 16.51 -17.24 -33.06
C THR A 65 15.21 -17.72 -33.70
N ILE A 66 14.12 -17.30 -33.17
CA ILE A 66 12.76 -17.63 -33.65
C ILE A 66 12.14 -16.45 -34.40
N GLN A 67 11.11 -16.74 -35.18
CA GLN A 67 10.34 -15.74 -35.91
C GLN A 67 8.88 -15.86 -35.53
N ILE A 68 8.27 -14.76 -35.12
CA ILE A 68 6.85 -14.69 -34.78
C ILE A 68 6.17 -13.57 -35.56
N PRO A 69 4.86 -13.63 -35.79
CA PRO A 69 4.12 -12.46 -36.25
C PRO A 69 4.27 -11.29 -35.29
N PRO A 70 4.33 -10.03 -35.76
CA PRO A 70 4.34 -8.87 -34.91
C PRO A 70 3.00 -8.79 -34.17
N VAL A 71 3.06 -8.80 -32.85
CA VAL A 71 1.91 -8.75 -31.94
C VAL A 71 2.12 -7.67 -30.89
N ASP A 72 1.06 -7.37 -30.14
CA ASP A 72 1.14 -6.48 -28.97
C ASP A 72 2.16 -7.05 -27.96
N THR A 73 2.90 -6.15 -27.31
CA THR A 73 3.90 -6.48 -26.29
C THR A 73 3.37 -7.35 -25.17
N LYS A 74 2.07 -7.29 -24.86
CA LYS A 74 1.42 -8.14 -23.84
C LYS A 74 1.28 -9.60 -24.28
N LEU A 75 1.12 -9.86 -25.56
CA LEU A 75 0.96 -11.21 -26.12
C LEU A 75 2.29 -11.83 -26.54
N GLU A 76 3.31 -11.01 -26.74
CA GLU A 76 4.64 -11.42 -27.20
C GLU A 76 5.25 -12.54 -26.35
N PRO A 77 5.26 -12.48 -24.97
CA PRO A 77 5.84 -13.55 -24.15
C PRO A 77 5.15 -14.90 -24.33
N THR A 78 3.83 -14.90 -24.49
CA THR A 78 3.06 -16.12 -24.70
C THR A 78 3.36 -16.73 -26.06
N LEU A 79 3.44 -15.90 -27.09
CA LEU A 79 3.71 -16.36 -28.45
C LEU A 79 5.15 -16.88 -28.59
N VAL A 80 6.12 -16.19 -28.01
CA VAL A 80 7.53 -16.62 -27.96
C VAL A 80 7.64 -17.99 -27.31
N ARG A 81 7.01 -18.17 -26.13
CA ARG A 81 7.03 -19.46 -25.42
C ARG A 81 6.35 -20.57 -26.22
N SER A 82 5.22 -20.28 -26.85
CA SER A 82 4.50 -21.25 -27.68
C SER A 82 5.32 -21.68 -28.89
N GLU A 83 6.00 -20.73 -29.56
CA GLU A 83 6.84 -21.02 -30.72
C GLU A 83 8.10 -21.79 -30.31
N ALA A 84 8.74 -21.42 -29.19
CA ALA A 84 9.86 -22.16 -28.63
C ALA A 84 9.47 -23.62 -28.24
N ALA A 85 8.32 -23.81 -27.63
CA ALA A 85 7.79 -25.13 -27.30
C ALA A 85 7.48 -25.97 -28.56
N ARG A 86 7.06 -25.32 -29.65
CA ARG A 86 6.81 -25.99 -30.94
C ARG A 86 8.13 -26.49 -31.58
N LEU A 87 9.20 -25.71 -31.43
CA LEU A 87 10.51 -26.03 -31.99
C LEU A 87 11.24 -27.09 -31.14
N HIS A 88 11.04 -27.09 -29.85
CA HIS A 88 11.71 -27.96 -28.87
C HIS A 88 10.70 -28.72 -27.99
N PRO A 89 9.91 -29.64 -28.60
CA PRO A 89 8.91 -30.40 -27.84
C PRO A 89 9.53 -31.36 -26.79
N GLU A 90 10.81 -31.67 -26.95
CA GLU A 90 11.56 -32.56 -26.06
C GLU A 90 11.98 -31.93 -24.74
N LEU A 91 12.01 -30.60 -24.64
CA LEU A 91 12.51 -29.90 -23.44
C LEU A 91 11.61 -30.04 -22.20
N GLY A 92 10.33 -30.40 -22.38
CA GLY A 92 9.38 -30.35 -21.25
C GLY A 92 9.13 -28.92 -20.77
N PRO A 93 8.85 -28.72 -19.49
CA PRO A 93 8.69 -27.38 -18.92
C PRO A 93 10.01 -26.59 -18.95
N PHE A 94 9.99 -25.37 -19.48
CA PHE A 94 11.16 -24.49 -19.56
C PHE A 94 10.82 -23.03 -19.27
N SER A 95 11.83 -22.27 -18.86
CA SER A 95 11.82 -20.82 -18.85
C SER A 95 12.49 -20.27 -20.10
N CYS A 96 11.97 -19.15 -20.59
CA CYS A 96 12.46 -18.50 -21.79
C CYS A 96 12.76 -17.03 -21.51
N SER A 97 14.00 -16.62 -21.62
CA SER A 97 14.37 -15.22 -21.74
C SER A 97 14.57 -14.85 -23.22
N TYR A 98 14.21 -13.63 -23.62
CA TYR A 98 14.26 -13.25 -25.01
C TYR A 98 14.53 -11.76 -25.25
N ARG A 99 15.09 -11.46 -26.43
CA ARG A 99 15.33 -10.10 -26.93
C ARG A 99 14.80 -9.97 -28.35
N THR A 100 14.05 -8.92 -28.63
CA THR A 100 13.58 -8.57 -29.97
C THR A 100 14.74 -7.97 -30.77
N LEU A 101 15.02 -8.53 -31.96
CA LEU A 101 16.10 -8.11 -32.83
C LEU A 101 15.62 -7.15 -33.94
N GLY A 102 14.34 -7.14 -34.26
CA GLY A 102 13.74 -6.31 -35.31
C GLY A 102 12.69 -7.05 -36.13
N ASP A 103 12.05 -6.33 -36.99
CA ASP A 103 11.02 -6.85 -37.88
C ASP A 103 11.61 -7.03 -39.28
N LEU A 104 11.39 -8.18 -39.89
CA LEU A 104 11.89 -8.56 -41.21
C LEU A 104 10.73 -8.87 -42.16
N PRO A 105 10.76 -8.34 -43.39
CA PRO A 105 9.84 -8.78 -44.44
C PRO A 105 10.24 -10.17 -44.97
N VAL A 106 9.35 -11.15 -44.82
CA VAL A 106 9.53 -12.51 -45.32
C VAL A 106 8.28 -12.88 -46.13
N ASP A 107 8.44 -13.21 -47.41
CA ASP A 107 7.34 -13.64 -48.30
C ASP A 107 6.11 -12.72 -48.28
N GLY A 108 6.33 -11.39 -48.26
CA GLY A 108 5.26 -10.40 -48.23
C GLY A 108 4.57 -10.23 -46.88
N ARG A 109 5.03 -10.91 -45.83
CA ARG A 109 4.61 -10.73 -44.45
C ARG A 109 5.72 -10.13 -43.62
N VAL A 110 5.35 -9.39 -42.58
CA VAL A 110 6.34 -8.91 -41.62
C VAL A 110 6.42 -9.96 -40.49
N LEU A 111 7.64 -10.42 -40.20
CA LEU A 111 7.92 -11.31 -39.07
C LEU A 111 8.88 -10.62 -38.12
N ARG A 112 8.63 -10.77 -36.83
CA ARG A 112 9.49 -10.28 -35.74
C ARG A 112 10.51 -11.34 -35.41
N LYS A 113 11.80 -10.98 -35.55
CA LYS A 113 12.95 -11.82 -35.22
C LYS A 113 13.25 -11.66 -33.72
N ILE A 114 13.36 -12.78 -33.01
CA ILE A 114 13.56 -12.82 -31.56
C ILE A 114 14.70 -13.78 -31.26
N ALA A 115 15.71 -13.32 -30.53
CA ALA A 115 16.70 -14.20 -29.92
C ALA A 115 16.19 -14.64 -28.56
N CYS A 116 16.22 -15.93 -28.29
CA CYS A 116 15.79 -16.51 -27.02
C CYS A 116 16.83 -17.44 -26.43
N CYS A 117 16.79 -17.55 -25.10
CA CYS A 117 17.51 -18.56 -24.34
C CYS A 117 16.48 -19.40 -23.58
N LEU A 118 16.55 -20.71 -23.74
CA LEU A 118 15.65 -21.67 -23.14
C LEU A 118 16.44 -22.49 -22.12
N ILE A 119 15.93 -22.66 -20.92
CA ILE A 119 16.51 -23.50 -19.87
C ILE A 119 15.39 -24.29 -19.22
N THR A 120 15.61 -25.59 -19.02
CA THR A 120 14.61 -26.46 -18.40
C THR A 120 14.29 -26.07 -16.95
N HIS A 121 13.06 -26.31 -16.52
CA HIS A 121 12.69 -26.02 -15.13
C HIS A 121 13.48 -26.86 -14.13
N ASP A 122 13.83 -28.09 -14.49
CA ASP A 122 14.61 -28.99 -13.62
C ASP A 122 15.99 -28.39 -13.32
N THR A 123 16.68 -27.87 -14.34
CA THR A 123 17.98 -27.19 -14.19
C THR A 123 17.86 -25.93 -13.34
N LEU A 124 16.83 -25.10 -13.59
CA LEU A 124 16.60 -23.89 -12.79
C LEU A 124 16.19 -24.20 -11.36
N GLN A 125 15.41 -25.24 -11.15
CA GLN A 125 15.00 -25.68 -9.82
C GLN A 125 16.18 -26.16 -8.99
N ALA A 126 17.11 -26.95 -9.59
CA ALA A 126 18.33 -27.35 -8.91
C ALA A 126 19.16 -26.16 -8.42
N THR A 127 19.24 -25.09 -9.24
CA THR A 127 19.90 -23.83 -8.85
C THR A 127 19.14 -23.08 -7.75
N LEU A 128 17.81 -23.12 -7.74
CA LEU A 128 16.96 -22.41 -6.78
C LEU A 128 16.85 -23.16 -5.43
N GLU A 129 17.06 -24.46 -5.42
CA GLU A 129 16.86 -25.30 -4.24
C GLU A 129 17.60 -24.83 -2.98
N PRO A 130 18.90 -24.45 -3.03
CA PRO A 130 19.61 -23.92 -1.86
C PRO A 130 18.94 -22.66 -1.29
N PHE A 131 18.47 -21.77 -2.14
CA PHE A 131 17.78 -20.55 -1.70
C PHE A 131 16.42 -20.86 -1.05
N ILE A 132 15.67 -21.80 -1.64
CA ILE A 132 14.36 -22.22 -1.11
C ILE A 132 14.54 -22.88 0.25
N ARG A 133 15.52 -23.80 0.39
CA ARG A 133 15.82 -24.52 1.62
C ARG A 133 16.15 -23.59 2.78
N HIS A 134 16.89 -22.50 2.51
CA HIS A 134 17.26 -21.50 3.50
C HIS A 134 16.29 -20.30 3.56
N ASN A 135 15.10 -20.41 2.93
CA ASN A 135 14.09 -19.35 2.86
C ASN A 135 14.66 -18.02 2.35
N ARG A 136 15.56 -18.11 1.35
CA ARG A 136 16.15 -16.94 0.69
C ARG A 136 15.42 -16.63 -0.61
N THR A 137 15.39 -15.37 -0.96
CA THR A 137 14.64 -14.91 -2.10
C THR A 137 15.55 -14.64 -3.28
N VAL A 138 15.37 -15.35 -4.39
CA VAL A 138 15.92 -14.94 -5.68
C VAL A 138 14.95 -13.93 -6.31
N ARG A 139 15.45 -12.74 -6.64
CA ARG A 139 14.65 -11.68 -7.26
C ARG A 139 14.55 -11.85 -8.75
N GLN A 140 15.67 -12.17 -9.37
CA GLN A 140 15.79 -12.31 -10.82
C GLN A 140 16.88 -13.31 -11.14
N MET A 141 16.76 -13.99 -12.28
CA MET A 141 17.69 -14.97 -12.76
C MET A 141 17.95 -14.77 -14.26
N VAL A 142 19.22 -14.76 -14.66
CA VAL A 142 19.62 -14.52 -16.04
C VAL A 142 20.74 -15.48 -16.45
N ALA A 143 20.78 -15.87 -17.72
CA ALA A 143 21.89 -16.66 -18.27
C ALA A 143 23.19 -15.83 -18.33
N THR A 144 24.30 -16.37 -17.84
CA THR A 144 25.64 -15.73 -17.85
C THR A 144 26.02 -15.16 -19.21
N PRO A 145 25.84 -15.87 -20.35
CA PRO A 145 26.14 -15.29 -21.65
C PRO A 145 25.35 -14.01 -21.98
N HIS A 146 24.12 -13.88 -21.52
CA HIS A 146 23.34 -12.65 -21.73
C HIS A 146 23.86 -11.47 -20.92
N ILE A 147 24.34 -11.72 -19.70
CA ILE A 147 24.93 -10.68 -18.82
C ILE A 147 26.22 -10.16 -19.44
N LEU A 148 27.08 -11.07 -19.83
CA LEU A 148 28.37 -10.75 -20.44
C LEU A 148 28.19 -10.09 -21.84
N ALA A 149 27.22 -10.57 -22.62
CA ALA A 149 26.87 -9.96 -23.91
C ALA A 149 26.40 -8.51 -23.76
N ALA A 150 25.59 -8.21 -22.73
CA ALA A 150 25.16 -6.84 -22.46
C ALA A 150 26.33 -5.92 -22.10
N LEU A 151 27.30 -6.43 -21.35
CA LEU A 151 28.52 -5.71 -21.00
C LEU A 151 29.38 -5.39 -22.24
N VAL A 152 29.47 -6.33 -23.17
CA VAL A 152 30.19 -6.18 -24.44
C VAL A 152 29.46 -5.22 -25.37
N ASP A 153 28.15 -5.35 -25.51
CA ASP A 153 27.27 -4.53 -26.37
C ASP A 153 27.36 -3.03 -26.01
N GLU A 154 27.51 -2.69 -24.71
CA GLU A 154 27.70 -1.30 -24.29
C GLU A 154 29.01 -0.66 -24.78
N GLN A 155 30.02 -1.44 -25.14
CA GLN A 155 31.35 -0.95 -25.53
C GLN A 155 31.65 -1.08 -27.02
N LEU A 156 30.97 -1.99 -27.71
CA LEU A 156 31.15 -2.15 -29.13
C LEU A 156 30.53 -0.97 -29.89
N THR A 157 31.36 -0.26 -30.64
CA THR A 157 30.91 0.81 -31.56
C THR A 157 30.13 0.28 -32.76
N ASP A 158 30.39 -0.96 -33.16
CA ASP A 158 29.67 -1.66 -34.20
C ASP A 158 29.26 -3.05 -33.74
N THR A 159 27.96 -3.17 -33.44
CA THR A 159 27.33 -4.44 -32.97
C THR A 159 26.92 -5.34 -34.14
N SER A 160 27.12 -4.92 -35.38
CA SER A 160 26.74 -5.69 -36.57
C SER A 160 27.75 -6.79 -36.92
N GLU A 161 29.02 -6.64 -36.51
CA GLU A 161 30.03 -7.67 -36.72
C GLU A 161 29.88 -8.81 -35.68
N PRO A 162 29.80 -10.08 -36.17
CA PRO A 162 29.78 -11.21 -35.24
C PRO A 162 31.11 -11.36 -34.49
N VAL A 163 31.03 -11.50 -33.18
CA VAL A 163 32.20 -11.64 -32.29
C VAL A 163 32.06 -12.90 -31.44
N LEU A 164 33.11 -13.70 -31.35
CA LEU A 164 33.19 -14.76 -30.35
C LEU A 164 33.74 -14.16 -29.05
N CYS A 165 32.95 -14.22 -27.98
CA CYS A 165 33.36 -13.80 -26.66
C CYS A 165 33.82 -15.00 -25.85
N ALA A 166 34.85 -14.82 -25.05
CA ALA A 166 35.43 -15.85 -24.20
C ALA A 166 35.60 -15.33 -22.79
N HIS A 167 35.01 -16.04 -21.83
CA HIS A 167 35.11 -15.74 -20.39
C HIS A 167 35.79 -16.90 -19.67
N ASP A 168 36.72 -16.59 -18.79
CA ASP A 168 37.54 -17.56 -18.05
C ASP A 168 37.20 -17.47 -16.56
N ASP A 169 36.57 -18.48 -15.95
CA ASP A 169 36.30 -18.55 -14.53
C ASP A 169 37.40 -19.24 -13.70
N GLY A 170 38.50 -19.67 -14.37
CA GLY A 170 39.62 -20.38 -13.79
C GLY A 170 39.49 -21.92 -13.84
N HIS A 171 38.28 -22.43 -13.82
CA HIS A 171 37.99 -23.88 -13.85
C HIS A 171 37.30 -24.28 -15.15
N SER A 172 36.62 -23.32 -15.75
CA SER A 172 35.99 -23.49 -17.05
C SER A 172 36.10 -22.22 -17.90
N LYS A 173 35.87 -22.39 -19.18
CA LYS A 173 35.80 -21.27 -20.12
C LYS A 173 34.48 -21.30 -20.86
N THR A 174 33.75 -20.21 -20.76
CA THR A 174 32.49 -20.00 -21.47
C THR A 174 32.75 -19.25 -22.77
N LEU A 175 32.48 -19.90 -23.89
CA LEU A 175 32.56 -19.33 -25.24
C LEU A 175 31.14 -19.04 -25.71
N PHE A 176 30.87 -17.81 -26.15
CA PHE A 176 29.57 -17.45 -26.74
C PHE A 176 29.70 -16.55 -27.93
N LEU A 177 28.87 -16.81 -28.95
CA LEU A 177 28.81 -16.03 -30.16
C LEU A 177 27.80 -14.90 -30.02
N LEU A 178 28.29 -13.68 -30.14
CA LEU A 178 27.48 -12.46 -30.19
C LEU A 178 27.34 -12.00 -31.65
N ASP A 179 26.09 -11.85 -32.12
CA ASP A 179 25.77 -11.37 -33.46
C ASP A 179 24.54 -10.47 -33.38
N ASN A 180 24.68 -9.23 -33.90
CA ASN A 180 23.66 -8.19 -33.84
C ASN A 180 23.16 -7.96 -32.39
N GLY A 181 24.06 -7.94 -31.42
CA GLY A 181 23.77 -7.74 -30.01
C GLY A 181 23.01 -8.91 -29.31
N ALA A 182 22.91 -10.08 -29.97
CA ALA A 182 22.26 -11.26 -29.43
C ALA A 182 23.19 -12.45 -29.34
N VAL A 183 23.11 -13.21 -28.28
CA VAL A 183 23.77 -14.49 -28.11
C VAL A 183 23.11 -15.53 -29.04
N LYS A 184 23.89 -16.10 -29.94
CA LYS A 184 23.44 -17.11 -30.91
C LYS A 184 23.82 -18.52 -30.54
N PHE A 185 24.86 -18.65 -29.75
CA PHE A 185 25.42 -19.90 -29.32
C PHE A 185 26.23 -19.68 -28.06
N SER A 186 26.24 -20.67 -27.17
CA SER A 186 27.12 -20.69 -26.01
C SER A 186 27.55 -22.14 -25.72
N ARG A 187 28.80 -22.29 -25.29
CA ARG A 187 29.29 -23.55 -24.75
C ARG A 187 30.30 -23.30 -23.63
N THR A 188 30.33 -24.18 -22.67
CA THR A 188 31.33 -24.19 -21.62
C THR A 188 32.30 -25.37 -21.83
N ILE A 189 33.59 -25.10 -21.66
CA ILE A 189 34.66 -26.09 -21.74
C ILE A 189 35.45 -26.12 -20.44
N GLY A 190 35.84 -27.29 -19.98
CA GLY A 190 36.71 -27.42 -18.78
C GLY A 190 38.09 -26.80 -19.05
N SER A 191 38.70 -26.24 -18.05
CA SER A 191 40.04 -25.64 -18.08
C SER A 191 40.82 -25.96 -16.82
N ASN A 192 42.14 -25.83 -16.87
CA ASN A 192 43.05 -26.18 -15.77
C ASN A 192 43.59 -24.93 -15.03
N GLY A 193 42.92 -23.83 -15.13
CA GLY A 193 43.30 -22.55 -14.48
C GLY A 193 43.08 -21.34 -15.34
N TYR A 194 43.41 -20.18 -14.79
CA TYR A 194 43.32 -18.91 -15.52
C TYR A 194 44.34 -18.82 -16.63
N GLY A 195 43.97 -18.23 -17.75
CA GLY A 195 44.80 -18.03 -18.94
C GLY A 195 44.31 -18.88 -20.12
N TRP A 196 44.99 -18.75 -21.27
CA TRP A 196 44.58 -19.37 -22.53
C TRP A 196 45.71 -20.25 -23.04
N ASP A 197 45.62 -21.53 -22.73
CA ASP A 197 46.60 -22.54 -23.15
C ASP A 197 46.37 -22.96 -24.61
N PRO A 198 47.27 -23.76 -25.21
CA PRO A 198 47.10 -24.25 -26.58
C PRO A 198 45.83 -25.07 -26.82
N LEU A 199 45.34 -25.81 -25.79
CA LEU A 199 44.11 -26.59 -25.89
C LEU A 199 42.88 -25.67 -25.91
N ASP A 200 42.90 -24.63 -25.10
CA ASP A 200 41.83 -23.59 -25.10
C ASP A 200 41.74 -22.90 -26.46
N ARG A 201 42.89 -22.59 -27.06
CA ARG A 201 42.94 -22.00 -28.42
C ARG A 201 42.41 -22.96 -29.49
N GLN A 202 42.71 -24.25 -29.36
CA GLN A 202 42.14 -25.26 -30.23
C GLN A 202 40.61 -25.30 -30.09
N ASN A 203 40.11 -25.28 -28.87
CA ASN A 203 38.66 -25.23 -28.57
C ASN A 203 37.99 -23.99 -29.14
N ILE A 204 38.66 -22.82 -29.07
CA ILE A 204 38.17 -21.57 -29.71
C ILE A 204 38.09 -21.77 -31.20
N THR A 205 39.14 -22.32 -31.84
CA THR A 205 39.16 -22.60 -33.31
C THR A 205 38.02 -23.53 -33.70
N MET A 206 37.85 -24.64 -32.99
CA MET A 206 36.74 -25.58 -33.23
C MET A 206 35.39 -24.92 -33.05
N THR A 207 35.24 -23.96 -32.10
CA THR A 207 34.00 -23.22 -31.89
C THR A 207 33.72 -22.26 -33.05
N LEU A 208 34.74 -21.55 -33.54
CA LEU A 208 34.63 -20.70 -34.72
C LEU A 208 34.22 -21.50 -35.97
N ASP A 209 34.81 -22.66 -36.17
CA ASP A 209 34.47 -23.58 -37.28
C ASP A 209 33.03 -24.06 -37.15
N TYR A 210 32.60 -24.45 -35.96
CA TYR A 210 31.20 -24.82 -35.71
C TYR A 210 30.25 -23.66 -36.02
N CYS A 211 30.52 -22.45 -35.53
CA CYS A 211 29.70 -21.27 -35.81
C CYS A 211 29.60 -21.01 -37.32
N PHE A 212 30.71 -21.15 -38.07
CA PHE A 212 30.70 -20.97 -39.49
C PHE A 212 29.95 -22.09 -40.22
N GLN A 213 30.18 -23.35 -39.88
CA GLN A 213 29.61 -24.50 -40.61
C GLN A 213 28.12 -24.68 -40.27
N SER A 214 27.76 -24.63 -38.97
CA SER A 214 26.41 -24.94 -38.51
C SER A 214 25.49 -23.74 -38.47
N LEU A 215 25.98 -22.58 -38.00
CA LEU A 215 25.16 -21.37 -37.87
C LEU A 215 25.27 -20.43 -39.07
N ARG A 216 26.25 -20.68 -39.97
CA ARG A 216 26.56 -19.82 -41.12
C ARG A 216 26.95 -18.39 -40.72
N ILE A 217 27.52 -18.25 -39.52
CA ILE A 217 27.99 -16.98 -38.96
C ILE A 217 29.51 -17.05 -38.86
N ARG A 218 30.20 -16.10 -39.51
CA ARG A 218 31.64 -16.00 -39.44
C ARG A 218 32.08 -14.92 -38.49
N ALA A 219 32.51 -15.31 -37.29
CA ALA A 219 33.14 -14.39 -36.35
C ALA A 219 34.61 -14.19 -36.76
N THR A 220 35.02 -12.94 -36.86
CA THR A 220 36.39 -12.55 -37.27
C THR A 220 37.25 -12.17 -36.08
N ARG A 221 36.63 -11.89 -34.93
CA ARG A 221 37.28 -11.43 -33.71
C ARG A 221 36.94 -12.38 -32.54
N VAL A 222 37.91 -12.55 -31.65
CA VAL A 222 37.71 -13.27 -30.37
C VAL A 222 38.02 -12.32 -29.24
N LEU A 223 37.01 -11.92 -28.45
CA LEU A 223 37.18 -11.05 -27.33
C LEU A 223 37.31 -11.84 -26.03
N VAL A 224 38.38 -11.63 -25.31
CA VAL A 224 38.59 -12.24 -23.98
C VAL A 224 38.18 -11.23 -22.90
N LEU A 225 37.17 -11.58 -22.09
CA LEU A 225 36.49 -10.62 -21.28
C LEU A 225 37.23 -10.28 -19.98
N ASN A 226 37.89 -11.24 -19.34
CA ASN A 226 38.49 -11.08 -18.03
C ASN A 226 39.98 -11.47 -17.96
N SER A 227 40.70 -11.38 -19.11
CA SER A 227 42.13 -11.65 -19.18
C SER A 227 42.95 -10.52 -18.62
N LEU A 228 43.94 -10.83 -17.77
CA LEU A 228 44.98 -9.91 -17.36
C LEU A 228 46.21 -9.97 -18.30
N GLN A 229 46.25 -10.94 -19.22
CA GLN A 229 47.34 -11.07 -20.19
C GLN A 229 47.24 -9.94 -21.24
N GLU A 230 48.38 -9.36 -21.59
CA GLU A 230 48.45 -8.42 -22.67
C GLU A 230 48.29 -9.13 -24.02
N ASP A 231 47.76 -8.41 -25.00
CA ASP A 231 47.64 -8.91 -26.35
C ASP A 231 49.04 -9.18 -26.94
N ASP A 232 49.28 -10.40 -27.36
CA ASP A 232 50.51 -10.78 -28.04
C ASP A 232 50.31 -10.64 -29.55
N PRO A 233 50.96 -9.65 -30.21
CA PRO A 233 50.82 -9.42 -31.67
C PRO A 233 51.34 -10.58 -32.51
N ASP A 234 52.23 -11.43 -31.98
CA ASP A 234 52.83 -12.54 -32.71
C ASP A 234 52.06 -13.86 -32.51
N GLN A 235 50.91 -13.79 -31.86
CA GLN A 235 50.07 -15.00 -31.66
C GLN A 235 49.55 -15.56 -32.97
N PRO A 236 49.58 -16.88 -33.12
CA PRO A 236 48.95 -17.53 -34.29
C PRO A 236 47.41 -17.34 -34.20
N PRO A 237 46.73 -17.24 -35.37
CA PRO A 237 45.26 -17.17 -35.39
C PRO A 237 44.59 -18.38 -34.68
N PRO A 238 43.44 -18.18 -34.02
CA PRO A 238 42.71 -16.92 -33.88
C PRO A 238 43.38 -15.97 -32.88
N ARG A 239 43.44 -14.66 -33.22
CA ARG A 239 43.97 -13.65 -32.32
C ARG A 239 42.96 -13.41 -31.19
N LEU A 240 43.45 -13.45 -29.95
CA LEU A 240 42.68 -13.15 -28.77
C LEU A 240 42.84 -11.64 -28.48
N GLU A 241 41.76 -10.90 -28.58
CA GLU A 241 41.73 -9.47 -28.25
C GLU A 241 41.21 -9.28 -26.81
N ARG A 242 41.93 -8.49 -26.04
CA ARG A 242 41.49 -8.16 -24.67
C ARG A 242 40.29 -7.23 -24.71
N PHE A 243 39.25 -7.58 -24.00
CA PHE A 243 38.13 -6.68 -23.76
C PHE A 243 38.50 -5.64 -22.69
N ALA A 244 38.30 -4.36 -23.01
CA ALA A 244 38.57 -3.30 -22.06
C ALA A 244 37.58 -3.35 -20.88
N THR A 245 38.10 -3.25 -19.68
CA THR A 245 37.22 -3.19 -18.49
C THR A 245 36.31 -1.97 -18.58
N PRO A 246 34.98 -2.13 -18.42
CA PRO A 246 34.04 -1.02 -18.45
C PRO A 246 34.38 0.04 -17.41
N ALA A 247 34.16 1.31 -17.74
CA ALA A 247 34.49 2.44 -16.87
C ALA A 247 33.78 2.31 -15.49
N LEU A 248 32.60 1.73 -15.44
CA LEU A 248 31.85 1.46 -14.20
C LEU A 248 32.55 0.46 -13.25
N LEU A 249 33.40 -0.41 -13.80
CA LEU A 249 34.22 -1.36 -13.07
C LEU A 249 35.67 -0.89 -12.91
N GLY A 250 36.05 0.24 -13.51
CA GLY A 250 37.43 0.76 -13.56
C GLY A 250 38.03 1.12 -12.20
N ASN A 251 37.20 1.33 -11.20
CA ASN A 251 37.65 1.62 -9.82
C ASN A 251 37.88 0.35 -8.97
N ILE A 252 37.65 -0.83 -9.56
CA ILE A 252 37.81 -2.13 -8.89
C ILE A 252 39.17 -2.70 -9.26
N GLN A 253 39.83 -3.38 -8.32
CA GLN A 253 41.10 -4.04 -8.58
C GLN A 253 40.94 -5.05 -9.73
N PRO A 254 41.87 -5.08 -10.72
CA PRO A 254 41.79 -5.95 -11.88
C PRO A 254 41.62 -7.44 -11.52
N GLU A 255 42.27 -7.90 -10.45
CA GLU A 255 42.19 -9.28 -9.96
C GLU A 255 40.77 -9.60 -9.47
N THR A 256 40.13 -8.64 -8.80
CA THR A 256 38.74 -8.79 -8.35
C THR A 256 37.77 -8.83 -9.54
N VAL A 257 38.02 -8.01 -10.57
CA VAL A 257 37.23 -8.05 -11.80
C VAL A 257 37.43 -9.39 -12.51
N GLN A 258 38.66 -9.89 -12.56
CA GLN A 258 38.94 -11.19 -13.18
C GLN A 258 38.18 -12.34 -12.52
N THR A 259 38.18 -12.39 -11.20
CA THR A 259 37.58 -13.50 -10.43
C THR A 259 36.08 -13.37 -10.27
N ALA A 260 35.52 -12.16 -10.24
CA ALA A 260 34.10 -11.92 -9.97
C ALA A 260 33.39 -11.15 -11.11
N MET A 261 33.86 -11.31 -12.34
CA MET A 261 33.32 -10.52 -13.46
C MET A 261 31.80 -10.75 -13.65
N VAL A 262 31.36 -11.99 -13.57
CA VAL A 262 29.93 -12.31 -13.78
C VAL A 262 29.04 -11.71 -12.71
N PRO A 263 29.26 -11.90 -11.40
CA PRO A 263 28.41 -11.25 -10.39
C PRO A 263 28.53 -9.71 -10.38
N LEU A 264 29.68 -9.13 -10.75
CA LEU A 264 29.82 -7.70 -10.89
C LEU A 264 29.03 -7.16 -12.10
N ALA A 265 29.12 -7.83 -13.24
CA ALA A 265 28.34 -7.49 -14.44
C ALA A 265 26.83 -7.68 -14.21
N LEU A 266 26.44 -8.73 -13.46
CA LEU A 266 25.06 -8.98 -13.07
C LEU A 266 24.48 -7.84 -12.21
N ALA A 267 25.29 -7.26 -11.33
CA ALA A 267 24.86 -6.12 -10.51
C ALA A 267 24.61 -4.85 -11.33
N LEU A 268 25.25 -4.71 -12.51
CA LEU A 268 25.05 -3.63 -13.46
C LEU A 268 23.97 -3.93 -14.49
N TYR A 269 23.56 -5.20 -14.60
CA TYR A 269 22.63 -5.66 -15.64
C TYR A 269 21.26 -5.01 -15.48
N ARG A 270 20.71 -4.51 -16.59
CA ARG A 270 19.37 -3.91 -16.62
C ARG A 270 18.32 -4.99 -16.86
N PHE A 271 17.65 -5.33 -15.81
CA PHE A 271 16.59 -6.32 -15.87
C PHE A 271 15.30 -5.77 -16.47
N ASN A 272 14.62 -6.65 -17.21
CA ASN A 272 13.23 -6.46 -17.61
C ASN A 272 12.53 -7.83 -17.56
N ASP A 273 11.20 -7.83 -17.62
CA ASP A 273 10.39 -9.07 -17.53
C ASP A 273 10.68 -10.07 -18.67
N ARG A 274 11.35 -9.64 -19.76
CA ARG A 274 11.71 -10.50 -20.89
C ARG A 274 13.01 -11.25 -20.67
N ASN A 275 13.86 -10.75 -19.78
CA ASN A 275 15.19 -11.31 -19.53
C ASN A 275 15.22 -12.22 -18.30
N ASP A 276 14.12 -12.31 -17.56
CA ASP A 276 14.05 -13.11 -16.34
C ASP A 276 13.74 -14.57 -16.66
N LEU A 277 14.58 -15.46 -16.15
CA LEU A 277 14.46 -16.93 -16.30
C LEU A 277 13.76 -17.58 -15.10
N LEU A 278 13.33 -16.82 -14.10
CA LEU A 278 12.65 -17.40 -12.95
C LEU A 278 11.39 -18.17 -13.39
N PRO A 279 11.24 -19.44 -12.99
CA PRO A 279 10.04 -20.22 -13.28
C PRO A 279 8.79 -19.53 -12.71
N ALA A 280 7.71 -19.53 -13.51
CA ALA A 280 6.44 -18.93 -13.09
C ALA A 280 5.92 -19.54 -11.78
N ASP A 281 6.15 -20.83 -11.56
CA ASP A 281 5.73 -21.53 -10.35
C ASP A 281 6.48 -20.99 -9.12
N TYR A 282 7.78 -20.77 -9.23
CA TYR A 282 8.56 -20.12 -8.16
C TYR A 282 8.03 -18.71 -7.83
N CYS A 283 7.74 -17.91 -8.86
CA CYS A 283 7.18 -16.58 -8.68
C CYS A 283 5.79 -16.61 -8.02
N ASN A 284 4.93 -17.55 -8.44
CA ASN A 284 3.59 -17.75 -7.91
C ASN A 284 3.62 -18.23 -6.45
N GLU A 285 4.47 -19.19 -6.13
CA GLU A 285 4.68 -19.68 -4.76
C GLU A 285 5.12 -18.55 -3.84
N ARG A 286 6.06 -17.76 -4.28
CA ARG A 286 6.56 -16.60 -3.54
C ARG A 286 5.48 -15.53 -3.34
N LEU A 287 4.66 -15.28 -4.37
CA LEU A 287 3.53 -14.37 -4.25
C LEU A 287 2.52 -14.87 -3.22
N LYS A 288 2.18 -16.17 -3.26
CA LYS A 288 1.31 -16.81 -2.27
C LYS A 288 1.85 -16.66 -0.85
N GLN A 289 3.15 -16.92 -0.65
CA GLN A 289 3.80 -16.78 0.67
C GLN A 289 3.74 -15.34 1.19
N ARG A 290 4.00 -14.34 0.33
CA ARG A 290 3.86 -12.92 0.69
C ARG A 290 2.43 -12.55 1.04
N LEU A 291 1.45 -12.97 0.22
CA LEU A 291 0.04 -12.72 0.48
C LEU A 291 -0.42 -13.39 1.77
N PHE A 292 0.03 -14.62 2.03
CA PHE A 292 -0.26 -15.32 3.27
C PHE A 292 0.33 -14.59 4.49
N HIS A 293 1.58 -14.13 4.38
CA HIS A 293 2.23 -13.37 5.47
C HIS A 293 1.52 -12.04 5.74
N ILE A 294 1.21 -11.27 4.69
CA ILE A 294 0.45 -10.02 4.84
C ILE A 294 -0.95 -10.32 5.40
N GLY A 295 -1.62 -11.34 4.87
CA GLY A 295 -2.93 -11.78 5.35
C GLY A 295 -2.93 -12.18 6.82
N SER A 296 -1.90 -12.89 7.28
CA SER A 296 -1.75 -13.28 8.68
C SER A 296 -1.54 -12.08 9.61
N ILE A 297 -0.76 -11.07 9.19
CA ILE A 297 -0.59 -9.83 9.94
C ILE A 297 -1.92 -9.06 10.04
N VAL A 298 -2.63 -8.90 8.91
CA VAL A 298 -3.93 -8.24 8.89
C VAL A 298 -4.92 -8.97 9.79
N PHE A 299 -4.97 -10.30 9.69
CA PHE A 299 -5.82 -11.13 10.55
C PHE A 299 -5.48 -10.96 12.05
N ALA A 300 -4.19 -10.96 12.39
CA ALA A 300 -3.74 -10.74 13.77
C ALA A 300 -4.16 -9.35 14.30
N VAL A 301 -4.04 -8.31 13.48
CA VAL A 301 -4.50 -6.95 13.84
C VAL A 301 -6.01 -6.90 14.05
N VAL A 302 -6.79 -7.49 13.13
CA VAL A 302 -8.25 -7.55 13.26
C VAL A 302 -8.66 -8.34 14.50
N ALA A 303 -8.04 -9.48 14.77
CA ALA A 303 -8.30 -10.28 15.96
C ALA A 303 -7.98 -9.50 17.24
N LEU A 304 -6.87 -8.75 17.27
CA LEU A 304 -6.51 -7.89 18.39
C LEU A 304 -7.55 -6.78 18.60
N CYS A 305 -7.99 -6.11 17.54
CA CYS A 305 -9.03 -5.09 17.62
C CYS A 305 -10.35 -5.66 18.17
N MET A 306 -10.76 -6.84 17.69
CA MET A 306 -11.97 -7.52 18.19
C MET A 306 -11.83 -7.90 19.67
N LEU A 307 -10.64 -8.33 20.10
CA LEU A 307 -10.37 -8.66 21.50
C LEU A 307 -10.45 -7.42 22.40
N VAL A 308 -9.91 -6.28 21.94
CA VAL A 308 -10.01 -4.99 22.66
C VAL A 308 -11.46 -4.54 22.75
N LEU A 309 -12.24 -4.64 21.67
CA LEU A 309 -13.66 -4.28 21.66
C LEU A 309 -14.46 -5.16 22.61
N THR A 310 -14.26 -6.48 22.59
CA THR A 310 -14.95 -7.40 23.50
C THR A 310 -14.56 -7.17 24.95
N ALA A 311 -13.28 -6.90 25.22
CA ALA A 311 -12.84 -6.54 26.58
C ALA A 311 -13.48 -5.23 27.05
N SER A 312 -13.54 -4.19 26.20
CA SER A 312 -14.17 -2.92 26.53
C SER A 312 -15.67 -3.08 26.85
N GLN A 313 -16.38 -3.89 26.05
CA GLN A 313 -17.78 -4.23 26.31
C GLN A 313 -17.96 -4.99 27.64
N PHE A 314 -17.08 -5.95 27.90
CA PHE A 314 -17.10 -6.69 29.16
C PHE A 314 -16.91 -5.76 30.37
N PHE A 315 -15.95 -4.83 30.29
CA PHE A 315 -15.75 -3.82 31.33
C PHE A 315 -16.97 -2.87 31.50
N SER A 316 -17.61 -2.47 30.40
CA SER A 316 -18.78 -1.62 30.44
C SER A 316 -19.98 -2.34 31.08
N ILE A 317 -20.19 -3.62 30.75
CA ILE A 317 -21.22 -4.46 31.34
C ILE A 317 -20.95 -4.69 32.85
N SER A 318 -19.68 -4.92 33.18
CA SER A 318 -19.28 -5.08 34.59
C SER A 318 -19.56 -3.81 35.42
N ARG A 319 -19.20 -2.63 34.88
CA ARG A 319 -19.51 -1.34 35.51
C ARG A 319 -21.02 -1.10 35.62
N ALA A 320 -21.79 -1.42 34.59
CA ALA A 320 -23.25 -1.31 34.64
C ALA A 320 -23.87 -2.23 35.71
N LYS A 321 -23.39 -3.49 35.81
CA LYS A 321 -23.82 -4.40 36.86
C LYS A 321 -23.51 -3.86 38.28
N THR A 322 -22.32 -3.32 38.46
CA THR A 322 -21.93 -2.72 39.74
C THR A 322 -22.79 -1.50 40.06
N ALA A 323 -23.09 -0.65 39.06
CA ALA A 323 -24.00 0.48 39.25
C ALA A 323 -25.43 0.04 39.63
N ILE A 324 -25.95 -0.99 38.96
CA ILE A 324 -27.28 -1.55 39.26
C ILE A 324 -27.31 -2.14 40.67
N THR A 325 -26.27 -2.87 41.10
CA THR A 325 -26.20 -3.40 42.46
C THR A 325 -26.14 -2.29 43.52
N ASN A 326 -25.38 -1.22 43.27
CA ASN A 326 -25.31 -0.05 44.12
C ASN A 326 -26.66 0.69 44.20
N LEU A 327 -27.35 0.87 43.07
CA LEU A 327 -28.68 1.47 43.04
C LEU A 327 -29.69 0.62 43.81
N ARG A 328 -29.67 -0.71 43.66
CA ARG A 328 -30.54 -1.61 44.43
C ARG A 328 -30.26 -1.55 45.93
N SER A 329 -28.99 -1.45 46.33
CA SER A 329 -28.64 -1.31 47.76
C SER A 329 -29.11 0.04 48.32
N GLN A 330 -29.06 1.11 47.51
CA GLN A 330 -29.62 2.41 47.88
C GLN A 330 -31.16 2.36 47.99
N GLU A 331 -31.82 1.69 47.05
CA GLU A 331 -33.28 1.49 47.06
C GLU A 331 -33.71 0.73 48.32
N THR A 332 -33.02 -0.36 48.67
CA THR A 332 -33.29 -1.10 49.91
C THR A 332 -32.99 -0.28 51.17
N GLY A 333 -31.97 0.58 51.14
CA GLY A 333 -31.67 1.50 52.23
C GLY A 333 -32.75 2.59 52.43
N LEU A 334 -33.42 2.99 51.36
CA LEU A 334 -34.47 4.01 51.37
C LEU A 334 -35.87 3.46 51.71
N THR A 335 -36.05 2.12 51.78
CA THR A 335 -37.36 1.52 52.02
C THR A 335 -37.97 1.96 53.36
N ALA A 336 -37.16 2.12 54.40
CA ALA A 336 -37.60 2.64 55.69
C ALA A 336 -38.06 4.09 55.56
N THR A 337 -37.33 4.91 54.80
CA THR A 337 -37.68 6.31 54.58
C THR A 337 -38.93 6.46 53.70
N VAL A 338 -39.09 5.60 52.71
CA VAL A 338 -40.29 5.57 51.84
C VAL A 338 -41.52 5.10 52.66
N GLN A 339 -41.36 4.14 53.58
CA GLN A 339 -42.41 3.73 54.43
C GLN A 339 -42.83 4.85 55.42
N SER A 340 -41.85 5.53 56.02
CA SER A 340 -42.17 6.66 56.93
C SER A 340 -42.81 7.81 56.13
N TYR A 341 -42.36 8.07 54.90
CA TYR A 341 -42.99 9.07 54.02
C TYR A 341 -44.44 8.69 53.63
N ARG A 342 -44.67 7.43 53.29
CA ARG A 342 -46.05 6.93 53.06
C ARG A 342 -46.95 7.05 54.23
N GLN A 343 -46.43 6.78 55.44
CA GLN A 343 -47.18 6.98 56.70
C GLN A 343 -47.51 8.46 56.92
N ALA A 344 -46.52 9.36 56.70
CA ALA A 344 -46.74 10.79 56.84
C ALA A 344 -47.72 11.33 55.75
N LEU A 345 -47.67 10.78 54.49
CA LEU A 345 -48.65 11.10 53.46
C LEU A 345 -50.07 10.65 53.85
N ALA A 346 -50.22 9.44 54.38
CA ALA A 346 -51.50 8.94 54.83
C ALA A 346 -52.09 9.77 55.99
N GLU A 347 -51.21 10.23 56.89
CA GLU A 347 -51.59 11.11 58.01
C GLU A 347 -51.97 12.52 57.51
N ARG A 348 -51.21 13.07 56.53
CA ARG A 348 -51.54 14.32 55.82
C ARG A 348 -52.89 14.22 55.14
N ASP A 349 -53.15 13.13 54.38
CA ASP A 349 -54.41 12.94 53.66
C ASP A 349 -55.58 12.77 54.54
N ARG A 350 -55.39 12.23 55.79
CA ARG A 350 -56.38 12.17 56.83
C ARG A 350 -56.68 13.55 57.40
N LEU A 351 -55.71 14.43 57.53
CA LEU A 351 -55.85 15.77 58.05
C LEU A 351 -56.27 16.81 57.01
N GLN A 352 -56.04 16.53 55.70
CA GLN A 352 -56.31 17.43 54.58
C GLN A 352 -57.79 17.93 54.51
N PRO A 353 -58.82 17.06 54.71
CA PRO A 353 -60.22 17.57 54.74
C PRO A 353 -60.48 18.52 55.87
N LEU A 354 -59.81 18.38 57.04
CA LEU A 354 -59.89 19.34 58.11
C LEU A 354 -59.24 20.70 57.83
N ALA A 355 -58.03 20.61 57.16
CA ALA A 355 -57.32 21.80 56.76
C ALA A 355 -58.04 22.56 55.62
N THR A 356 -58.63 21.82 54.65
CA THR A 356 -59.46 22.47 53.59
C THR A 356 -60.70 23.11 54.13
N SER A 357 -61.40 22.49 55.13
CA SER A 357 -62.54 23.09 55.80
C SER A 357 -62.14 24.35 56.57
N TRP A 358 -60.97 24.32 57.23
CA TRP A 358 -60.42 25.47 57.93
C TRP A 358 -60.05 26.60 57.01
N ASN A 359 -59.33 26.31 55.95
CA ASN A 359 -58.88 27.28 54.91
C ASN A 359 -60.06 27.89 54.15
N SER A 360 -61.13 27.13 53.92
CA SER A 360 -62.35 27.66 53.28
C SER A 360 -63.10 28.73 54.10
N LEU A 361 -62.91 28.70 55.38
CA LEU A 361 -63.50 29.71 56.28
C LEU A 361 -62.72 31.04 56.28
N PHE A 362 -61.45 31.01 56.00
CA PHE A 362 -60.58 32.17 56.09
C PHE A 362 -59.97 32.62 54.75
N ALA A 363 -60.20 31.93 53.60
CA ALA A 363 -59.72 32.33 52.33
C ALA A 363 -60.52 33.51 51.80
N ALA A 364 -60.23 34.69 52.31
CA ALA A 364 -60.58 35.94 51.60
C ALA A 364 -59.79 36.04 50.32
N PRO A 365 -60.39 36.46 49.21
CA PRO A 365 -59.65 36.72 47.99
C PRO A 365 -58.62 37.80 48.23
N ASP A 366 -57.41 37.62 47.84
CA ASP A 366 -56.33 38.61 47.96
C ASP A 366 -56.49 39.73 46.90
N VAL A 367 -57.61 40.49 47.10
CA VAL A 367 -57.93 41.65 46.26
C VAL A 367 -56.79 42.68 46.27
N PRO A 368 -56.12 42.98 47.39
CA PRO A 368 -54.96 43.82 47.46
C PRO A 368 -53.83 43.42 46.53
N GLN A 369 -53.46 42.12 46.44
CA GLN A 369 -52.39 41.70 45.54
C GLN A 369 -52.74 41.87 44.06
N THR A 370 -53.96 41.58 43.68
CA THR A 370 -54.45 41.78 42.33
C THR A 370 -54.46 43.27 41.94
N LEU A 371 -54.88 44.16 42.85
CA LEU A 371 -54.84 45.59 42.61
C LEU A 371 -53.41 46.15 42.52
N THR A 372 -52.50 45.61 43.33
CA THR A 372 -51.10 46.03 43.31
C THR A 372 -50.43 45.60 41.97
N ALA A 373 -50.70 44.41 41.51
CA ALA A 373 -50.20 43.93 40.22
C ALA A 373 -50.72 44.78 39.04
N LEU A 374 -51.98 45.17 39.08
CA LEU A 374 -52.57 46.06 38.08
C LEU A 374 -52.03 47.50 38.17
N HIS A 375 -51.72 47.98 39.33
CA HIS A 375 -51.17 49.33 39.53
C HIS A 375 -49.75 49.47 38.95
N GLN A 376 -48.99 48.39 38.93
CA GLN A 376 -47.64 48.36 38.38
C GLN A 376 -47.62 48.51 36.86
N VAL A 377 -48.72 48.25 36.16
CA VAL A 377 -48.85 48.39 34.71
C VAL A 377 -49.46 49.80 34.39
N SER A 378 -48.63 50.81 34.49
CA SER A 378 -49.02 52.16 34.05
C SER A 378 -48.42 52.46 32.66
N VAL A 379 -49.23 52.66 31.63
CA VAL A 379 -48.82 53.10 30.33
C VAL A 379 -49.27 54.52 30.10
N THR A 380 -48.35 55.43 29.71
CA THR A 380 -48.62 56.79 29.51
C THR A 380 -49.69 56.99 28.43
N GLY A 381 -50.78 57.66 28.77
CA GLY A 381 -51.91 57.91 27.88
C GLY A 381 -53.03 56.86 27.92
N ILE A 382 -53.02 55.97 28.87
CA ILE A 382 -54.12 55.04 29.20
C ILE A 382 -54.70 55.47 30.52
N ASN A 383 -56.01 55.78 30.56
CA ASN A 383 -56.74 56.12 31.72
C ASN A 383 -57.82 55.06 32.01
N LEU A 384 -57.75 54.43 33.12
CA LEU A 384 -58.73 53.42 33.55
C LEU A 384 -59.95 54.15 34.15
N THR A 385 -61.13 53.88 33.61
CA THR A 385 -62.38 54.50 34.08
C THR A 385 -63.18 53.52 34.98
N THR A 386 -63.11 52.26 34.68
CA THR A 386 -63.89 51.27 35.45
C THR A 386 -63.03 50.01 35.61
N LEU A 387 -62.96 49.47 36.83
CA LEU A 387 -62.37 48.24 37.18
C LEU A 387 -63.39 47.41 37.93
N THR A 388 -63.79 46.28 37.38
CA THR A 388 -64.69 45.34 38.02
C THR A 388 -63.96 44.02 38.29
N LEU A 389 -63.98 43.62 39.58
CA LEU A 389 -63.42 42.39 40.02
C LEU A 389 -64.55 41.46 40.47
N LYS A 390 -64.66 40.28 39.85
CA LYS A 390 -65.64 39.27 40.19
C LYS A 390 -64.95 37.97 40.52
N ARG A 391 -65.18 37.42 41.66
CA ARG A 391 -64.63 36.14 42.05
C ARG A 391 -65.43 35.02 41.44
N GLU A 392 -64.75 34.03 40.86
CA GLU A 392 -65.33 32.85 40.25
C GLU A 392 -64.49 31.63 40.68
N LYS A 393 -64.94 30.94 41.75
CA LYS A 393 -64.27 29.81 42.41
C LYS A 393 -62.79 30.15 42.75
N ASP A 394 -61.80 29.61 41.95
CA ASP A 394 -60.38 29.74 42.21
C ASP A 394 -59.71 30.79 41.32
N ALA A 395 -60.49 31.62 40.61
CA ALA A 395 -59.99 32.64 39.70
C ALA A 395 -60.72 33.97 39.96
N MET A 396 -60.08 35.05 39.66
CA MET A 396 -60.66 36.39 39.70
C MET A 396 -60.87 36.91 38.28
N GLN A 397 -62.11 37.08 37.88
CA GLN A 397 -62.46 37.67 36.62
C GLN A 397 -62.34 39.19 36.76
N LEU A 398 -61.56 39.75 35.87
CA LEU A 398 -61.23 41.17 35.81
C LEU A 398 -61.82 41.76 34.58
N THR A 399 -62.60 42.85 34.72
CA THR A 399 -63.03 43.62 33.59
C THR A 399 -62.51 45.05 33.77
N VAL A 400 -61.72 45.51 32.84
CA VAL A 400 -61.09 46.83 32.82
C VAL A 400 -61.66 47.61 31.65
N ALA A 401 -62.21 48.78 31.91
CA ALA A 401 -62.59 49.71 30.88
C ALA A 401 -61.87 51.08 31.05
N GLY A 402 -61.51 51.71 29.98
CA GLY A 402 -60.77 52.95 30.05
C GLY A 402 -60.73 53.74 28.73
N THR A 403 -60.01 54.82 28.75
CA THR A 403 -59.79 55.65 27.59
C THR A 403 -58.32 55.69 27.17
N VAL A 404 -58.09 55.80 25.89
CA VAL A 404 -56.73 55.91 25.31
C VAL A 404 -56.58 57.35 24.79
N GLN A 405 -55.78 58.15 25.45
CA GLN A 405 -55.49 59.53 24.99
C GLN A 405 -54.42 59.50 23.88
N ALA A 406 -54.83 59.68 22.64
CA ALA A 406 -53.89 59.65 21.50
C ALA A 406 -54.39 60.56 20.37
N ASN A 407 -53.47 61.07 19.61
CA ASN A 407 -53.75 61.95 18.44
C ASN A 407 -53.77 61.11 17.14
N GLY A 408 -54.89 60.43 16.85
CA GLY A 408 -55.13 59.66 15.68
C GLY A 408 -55.17 58.15 15.86
N PHE A 409 -55.76 57.45 14.89
CA PHE A 409 -56.10 56.06 14.90
C PHE A 409 -54.89 55.12 15.19
N ALA A 410 -53.78 55.31 14.46
CA ALA A 410 -52.58 54.48 14.58
C ALA A 410 -51.95 54.56 15.99
N GLN A 411 -51.94 55.76 16.56
CA GLN A 411 -51.37 55.94 17.90
C GLN A 411 -52.26 55.36 19.00
N THR A 412 -53.58 55.44 18.80
CA THR A 412 -54.55 54.79 19.71
C THR A 412 -54.35 53.29 19.77
N GLN A 413 -54.24 52.69 18.60
CA GLN A 413 -54.02 51.25 18.50
C GLN A 413 -52.66 50.84 19.11
N GLN A 414 -51.61 51.54 18.81
CA GLN A 414 -50.27 51.26 19.30
C GLN A 414 -50.19 51.32 20.86
N ARG A 415 -50.81 52.37 21.43
CA ARG A 415 -50.85 52.51 22.92
C ARG A 415 -51.66 51.41 23.56
N PHE A 416 -52.77 51.03 22.95
CA PHE A 416 -53.61 49.94 23.46
C PHE A 416 -52.89 48.59 23.38
N GLU A 417 -52.20 48.32 22.27
CA GLU A 417 -51.40 47.10 22.12
C GLU A 417 -50.24 47.04 23.12
N THR A 418 -49.57 48.17 23.35
CA THR A 418 -48.54 48.27 24.39
C THR A 418 -49.10 48.00 25.78
N TYR A 419 -50.28 48.48 26.09
CA TYR A 419 -50.94 48.23 27.36
C TYR A 419 -51.37 46.75 27.50
N LEU A 420 -51.89 46.18 26.43
CA LEU A 420 -52.31 44.78 26.40
C LEU A 420 -51.11 43.85 26.59
N ALA A 421 -49.95 44.17 25.92
CA ALA A 421 -48.71 43.44 26.10
C ALA A 421 -48.18 43.53 27.56
N ALA A 422 -48.28 44.71 28.16
CA ALA A 422 -47.84 44.91 29.54
C ALA A 422 -48.75 44.17 30.54
N LEU A 423 -50.05 44.10 30.28
CA LEU A 423 -50.97 43.33 31.09
C LEU A 423 -50.75 41.82 30.95
N THR A 424 -50.51 41.33 29.75
CA THR A 424 -50.23 39.90 29.54
C THR A 424 -48.88 39.48 30.10
N ALA A 425 -48.00 40.41 30.44
CA ALA A 425 -46.72 40.12 31.12
C ALA A 425 -46.90 39.89 32.62
N ILE A 426 -48.07 40.14 33.22
CA ILE A 426 -48.35 39.86 34.63
C ILE A 426 -48.51 38.36 34.79
N PRO A 427 -47.70 37.71 35.64
CA PRO A 427 -47.85 36.26 35.88
C PRO A 427 -49.23 35.93 36.44
N GLY A 428 -49.89 34.96 35.86
CA GLY A 428 -51.23 34.52 36.28
C GLY A 428 -52.39 35.29 35.63
N LEU A 429 -52.16 36.39 34.87
CA LEU A 429 -53.22 37.11 34.18
C LEU A 429 -53.38 36.63 32.75
N GLN A 430 -54.53 36.15 32.39
CA GLN A 430 -54.87 35.73 31.03
C GLN A 430 -55.97 36.60 30.48
N THR A 431 -55.68 37.33 29.38
CA THR A 431 -56.65 38.13 28.71
C THR A 431 -57.60 37.27 27.90
N THR A 432 -58.88 37.30 28.21
CA THR A 432 -59.94 36.52 27.56
C THR A 432 -60.58 37.24 26.42
N ARG A 433 -60.73 38.54 26.54
CA ARG A 433 -61.34 39.37 25.49
C ARG A 433 -60.77 40.78 25.56
N SER A 434 -60.45 41.35 24.43
CA SER A 434 -60.04 42.76 24.31
C SER A 434 -60.80 43.46 23.18
N GLN A 435 -61.34 44.60 23.46
CA GLN A 435 -62.08 45.37 22.47
C GLN A 435 -61.67 46.85 22.57
N LEU A 436 -61.32 47.46 21.46
CA LEU A 436 -60.95 48.84 21.32
C LEU A 436 -61.93 49.51 20.35
N ASP A 437 -62.52 50.62 20.73
CA ASP A 437 -63.22 51.54 19.86
C ASP A 437 -62.26 52.68 19.54
N PRO A 438 -61.62 52.73 18.40
CA PRO A 438 -60.62 53.75 18.06
C PRO A 438 -61.22 55.10 17.78
N LYS A 439 -62.50 55.17 17.43
CA LYS A 439 -63.22 56.47 17.21
C LYS A 439 -63.62 57.11 18.52
N GLY A 440 -64.10 56.35 19.44
CA GLY A 440 -64.45 56.80 20.77
C GLY A 440 -63.26 56.87 21.75
N GLN A 441 -62.10 56.35 21.31
CA GLN A 441 -60.91 56.18 22.17
C GLN A 441 -61.19 55.42 23.48
N LEU A 442 -62.15 54.51 23.42
CA LEU A 442 -62.56 53.66 24.56
C LEU A 442 -62.07 52.26 24.36
N PHE A 443 -61.69 51.56 25.45
CA PHE A 443 -61.40 50.17 25.41
C PHE A 443 -62.07 49.41 26.57
N THR A 444 -62.32 48.16 26.33
CA THR A 444 -62.80 47.20 27.34
C THR A 444 -61.95 45.94 27.23
N LEU A 445 -61.49 45.45 28.36
CA LEU A 445 -60.66 44.28 28.44
C LEU A 445 -61.18 43.35 29.52
N GLU A 446 -61.37 42.11 29.20
CA GLU A 446 -61.69 41.03 30.15
C GLU A 446 -60.49 40.11 30.31
N ALA A 447 -60.14 39.84 31.54
CA ALA A 447 -59.03 38.97 31.88
C ALA A 447 -59.39 38.12 33.08
N VAL A 448 -58.73 36.98 33.19
CA VAL A 448 -58.85 36.07 34.32
C VAL A 448 -57.50 36.02 35.02
N TYR A 449 -57.50 36.38 36.28
CA TYR A 449 -56.32 36.28 37.14
C TYR A 449 -56.42 35.02 37.97
N LYS A 450 -55.40 34.17 37.86
CA LYS A 450 -55.18 33.01 38.69
C LYS A 450 -53.86 33.23 39.43
N PRO A 451 -53.89 33.53 40.73
CA PRO A 451 -52.69 33.77 41.52
C PRO A 451 -51.76 32.54 41.61
#